data_756df4d556625b8783cbe4b77f7c758d
#
_entry.id   756df4d556625b8783cbe4b77f7c758d
#
_cell.length_a   1.000
_cell.length_b   1.000
_cell.length_c   1.000
_cell.angle_alpha   90.00
_cell.angle_beta   90.00
_cell.angle_gamma   90.00
#
_symmetry.space_group_name_H-M   'P 1'
#
loop_
_entity.id
_entity.type
_entity.pdbx_description
1 polymer ?
#
loop_
_entity_poly.entity_id
_entity_poly.type
_entity_poly.pdbx_seq_one_letter_code
_entity_poly.pdbx_strand_id
1 'polypeptide(L)'
;MFEYRRKQDGFVWLLCMEGKMKSLLQYLRGYKKECILGPLFKMLEACFDLTVPYVTALMIDQGIANHDTGRIGRYSVMLILLAMIGLSCSITAQFFAAKAAVGFATKLRHALFSHIETLSFDKVDQVGTSTLITRMTSDINQLQNGVNMAIRLFLRSPFIVFGAVICALMIDLKAALVFVAVIPLLAVVVFGIMGISMPLYKKVQQALDKVLESTRENLTGVRVIRAFHREEEEKQQYGKKNDTLASAQLFVGRIAALTNPVTYVMINLALVVLLQVSGLRVNVGALTQGEVVALVNYLSQILVELIKLANVIVVENKALACAARIESVLKKKSSLDILEDKETEQTANHVIPKVSFENVSLCYNESAEPSIENVNFEAMAGETIGIIGGTGSGKSSLIHMIPRFYDATKGTVRIDGRDVRTMPVEAVRQKIGIALQKAVLFKGTIKENLLWGNENATQQELDEAIEASQALEFIDKKENGLESVVEQGGRNLSGGQKQRLTVARALVRRPEILILDDSTSALDYATDAKLRSAIKHLSYHPTVFMVSQRTSSIRHADKILVLDDGQVVGIGTHDELLKNCEVYQEIHYSQYQKEEKRA
;
A
#
# COMPACT_ATOMS: atom_id res chain seq x y z
N MET A 1 34.89 13.08 -14.31
CA MET A 1 33.63 13.69 -14.78
C MET A 1 32.44 13.48 -13.83
N PHE A 2 32.62 12.77 -12.72
CA PHE A 2 31.58 12.49 -11.68
C PHE A 2 31.60 13.43 -10.47
N GLU A 3 32.65 14.19 -10.26
CA GLU A 3 32.80 15.08 -9.08
C GLU A 3 32.26 16.51 -9.27
N TYR A 4 32.03 16.97 -10.50
CA TYR A 4 31.56 18.34 -10.75
C TYR A 4 30.03 18.53 -10.65
N ARG A 5 29.25 17.44 -10.49
CA ARG A 5 27.78 17.48 -10.33
C ARG A 5 27.29 17.63 -8.88
N ARG A 6 28.19 17.63 -7.91
CA ARG A 6 27.86 17.61 -6.45
C ARG A 6 27.54 18.98 -5.84
N LYS A 7 27.75 20.08 -6.55
CA LYS A 7 27.63 21.45 -6.00
C LYS A 7 26.35 22.22 -6.34
N GLN A 8 25.43 21.67 -7.17
CA GLN A 8 24.17 22.37 -7.52
C GLN A 8 22.93 21.85 -6.78
N ASP A 9 23.07 20.83 -5.96
CA ASP A 9 21.93 20.19 -5.26
C ASP A 9 21.73 20.69 -3.82
N GLY A 10 22.18 21.91 -3.49
CA GLY A 10 22.12 22.46 -2.13
C GLY A 10 20.70 22.54 -1.52
N PHE A 11 19.66 22.60 -2.36
CA PHE A 11 18.27 22.67 -1.91
C PHE A 11 17.66 21.29 -1.59
N VAL A 12 18.13 20.25 -2.27
CA VAL A 12 17.70 18.86 -2.04
C VAL A 12 18.37 18.30 -0.76
N TRP A 13 19.47 18.90 -0.33
CA TRP A 13 20.25 18.48 0.84
C TRP A 13 19.53 18.71 2.17
N LEU A 14 18.68 19.74 2.27
CA LEU A 14 17.88 20.02 3.47
C LEU A 14 16.73 19.03 3.69
N LEU A 15 16.24 18.38 2.63
CA LEU A 15 15.24 17.30 2.70
C LEU A 15 15.86 15.92 2.99
N CYS A 16 17.19 15.82 3.00
CA CYS A 16 17.95 14.58 3.14
C CYS A 16 18.50 14.36 4.55
N MET A 17 17.78 14.67 5.61
CA MET A 17 18.29 14.43 6.97
C MET A 17 18.49 12.95 7.34
N GLU A 18 18.03 11.99 6.53
CA GLU A 18 18.46 10.60 6.63
C GLU A 18 18.51 9.96 5.24
N GLY A 19 19.52 9.13 4.97
CA GLY A 19 19.74 8.46 3.67
C GLY A 19 18.57 7.65 3.08
N LYS A 20 17.47 7.53 3.82
CA LYS A 20 16.27 6.76 3.52
C LYS A 20 15.34 7.38 2.45
N MET A 21 15.44 8.70 2.19
CA MET A 21 14.60 9.34 1.15
C MET A 21 15.29 9.54 -0.20
N LYS A 22 16.60 9.27 -0.31
CA LYS A 22 17.34 9.52 -1.55
C LYS A 22 16.78 8.78 -2.77
N SER A 23 16.33 7.55 -2.59
CA SER A 23 15.77 6.71 -3.66
C SER A 23 14.43 7.24 -4.16
N LEU A 24 13.61 7.85 -3.27
CA LEU A 24 12.30 8.38 -3.64
C LEU A 24 12.36 9.77 -4.28
N LEU A 25 13.40 10.57 -3.99
CA LEU A 25 13.59 11.89 -4.59
C LEU A 25 13.78 11.86 -6.11
N GLN A 26 14.16 10.71 -6.68
CA GLN A 26 14.22 10.53 -8.13
C GLN A 26 12.89 10.84 -8.83
N TYR A 27 11.76 10.61 -8.16
CA TYR A 27 10.42 10.89 -8.71
C TYR A 27 10.08 12.39 -8.74
N LEU A 28 10.85 13.24 -8.04
CA LEU A 28 10.77 14.71 -8.14
C LEU A 28 11.58 15.30 -9.31
N ARG A 29 12.45 14.53 -9.96
CA ARG A 29 13.34 15.04 -11.01
C ARG A 29 12.60 15.74 -12.16
N GLY A 30 11.37 15.36 -12.47
CA GLY A 30 10.55 16.02 -13.49
C GLY A 30 9.95 17.36 -13.06
N TYR A 31 10.02 17.71 -11.77
CA TYR A 31 9.39 18.90 -11.16
C TYR A 31 10.41 19.85 -10.52
N LYS A 32 11.63 19.89 -11.06
CA LYS A 32 12.73 20.72 -10.53
C LYS A 32 12.36 22.21 -10.51
N LYS A 33 11.70 22.70 -11.56
CA LYS A 33 11.26 24.11 -11.67
C LYS A 33 10.28 24.45 -10.56
N GLU A 34 9.29 23.59 -10.35
CA GLU A 34 8.27 23.75 -9.33
C GLU A 34 8.86 23.69 -7.90
N CYS A 35 9.82 22.81 -7.67
CA CYS A 35 10.53 22.67 -6.39
C CYS A 35 11.41 23.89 -6.06
N ILE A 36 11.83 24.69 -7.06
CA ILE A 36 12.60 25.92 -6.86
C ILE A 36 11.65 27.11 -6.79
N LEU A 37 10.70 27.24 -7.73
CA LEU A 37 9.80 28.37 -7.80
C LEU A 37 8.83 28.44 -6.60
N GLY A 38 8.35 27.29 -6.13
CA GLY A 38 7.47 27.24 -4.96
C GLY A 38 8.07 27.94 -3.73
N PRO A 39 9.22 27.47 -3.21
CA PRO A 39 9.91 28.13 -2.10
C PRO A 39 10.33 29.56 -2.41
N LEU A 40 10.79 29.86 -3.63
CA LEU A 40 11.21 31.21 -4.02
C LEU A 40 10.05 32.21 -3.86
N PHE A 41 8.88 31.93 -4.42
CA PHE A 41 7.71 32.80 -4.26
C PHE A 41 7.23 32.84 -2.81
N LYS A 42 7.41 31.76 -2.05
CA LYS A 42 7.06 31.73 -0.63
C LYS A 42 8.02 32.55 0.25
N MET A 43 9.30 32.60 -0.12
CA MET A 43 10.26 33.51 0.51
C MET A 43 10.03 34.95 0.13
N LEU A 44 9.66 35.22 -1.14
CA LEU A 44 9.29 36.57 -1.60
C LEU A 44 8.06 37.10 -0.84
N GLU A 45 7.03 36.27 -0.67
CA GLU A 45 5.88 36.57 0.20
C GLU A 45 6.34 36.94 1.62
N ALA A 46 7.24 36.14 2.20
CA ALA A 46 7.77 36.39 3.54
C ALA A 46 8.52 37.72 3.64
N CYS A 47 9.26 38.15 2.60
CA CYS A 47 9.88 39.48 2.55
C CYS A 47 8.82 40.60 2.60
N PHE A 48 7.72 40.44 1.87
CA PHE A 48 6.63 41.41 1.94
C PHE A 48 5.94 41.42 3.29
N ASP A 49 5.69 40.24 3.91
CA ASP A 49 5.12 40.12 5.26
C ASP A 49 6.00 40.85 6.31
N LEU A 50 7.33 40.77 6.19
CA LEU A 50 8.27 41.47 7.07
C LEU A 50 8.31 42.99 6.80
N THR A 51 7.96 43.45 5.61
CA THR A 51 7.93 44.89 5.26
C THR A 51 6.68 45.59 5.80
N VAL A 52 5.57 44.88 5.97
CA VAL A 52 4.26 45.43 6.43
C VAL A 52 4.38 46.15 7.77
N PRO A 53 5.01 45.58 8.86
CA PRO A 53 5.14 46.29 10.12
C PRO A 53 5.97 47.58 10.01
N TYR A 54 6.99 47.59 9.18
CA TYR A 54 7.84 48.78 8.94
C TYR A 54 7.05 49.91 8.24
N VAL A 55 6.29 49.57 7.20
CA VAL A 55 5.43 50.58 6.51
C VAL A 55 4.32 51.08 7.45
N THR A 56 3.82 50.24 8.34
CA THR A 56 2.84 50.64 9.37
C THR A 56 3.47 51.62 10.36
N ALA A 57 4.73 51.42 10.76
CA ALA A 57 5.48 52.40 11.59
C ALA A 57 5.60 53.76 10.90
N LEU A 58 6.01 53.77 9.61
CA LEU A 58 6.10 55.01 8.84
C LEU A 58 4.73 55.72 8.71
N MET A 59 3.66 54.97 8.56
CA MET A 59 2.29 55.53 8.50
C MET A 59 1.90 56.20 9.82
N ILE A 60 2.27 55.63 10.96
CA ILE A 60 2.02 56.19 12.30
C ILE A 60 2.87 57.44 12.50
N ASP A 61 4.17 57.36 12.29
CA ASP A 61 5.13 58.43 12.64
C ASP A 61 5.07 59.61 11.70
N GLN A 62 4.94 59.36 10.38
CA GLN A 62 4.96 60.43 9.38
C GLN A 62 3.57 60.89 8.92
N GLY A 63 2.57 60.00 9.10
CA GLY A 63 1.20 60.31 8.70
C GLY A 63 0.35 60.80 9.87
N ILE A 64 0.13 59.90 10.87
CA ILE A 64 -0.81 60.14 11.97
C ILE A 64 -0.25 61.20 12.91
N ALA A 65 1.02 61.08 13.34
CA ALA A 65 1.64 61.99 14.28
C ALA A 65 1.76 63.43 13.74
N ASN A 66 1.88 63.58 12.43
CA ASN A 66 1.95 64.88 11.77
C ASN A 66 0.59 65.34 11.19
N HIS A 67 -0.50 64.64 11.42
CA HIS A 67 -1.84 64.92 10.88
C HIS A 67 -1.87 65.08 9.33
N ASP A 68 -0.93 64.40 8.62
CA ASP A 68 -0.81 64.48 7.15
C ASP A 68 -1.66 63.39 6.49
N THR A 69 -2.88 63.71 6.14
CA THR A 69 -3.82 62.78 5.46
C THR A 69 -3.32 62.31 4.11
N GLY A 70 -2.49 63.10 3.42
CA GLY A 70 -1.91 62.71 2.13
C GLY A 70 -0.85 61.61 2.27
N ARG A 71 -0.04 61.63 3.33
CA ARG A 71 0.91 60.55 3.66
C ARG A 71 0.18 59.29 4.12
N ILE A 72 -0.85 59.45 4.97
CA ILE A 72 -1.68 58.33 5.39
C ILE A 72 -2.25 57.60 4.15
N GLY A 73 -2.83 58.33 3.20
CA GLY A 73 -3.35 57.79 1.94
C GLY A 73 -2.28 57.03 1.14
N ARG A 74 -1.08 57.60 0.99
CA ARG A 74 0.03 56.94 0.27
C ARG A 74 0.49 55.65 0.94
N TYR A 75 0.67 55.62 2.23
CA TYR A 75 1.07 54.42 2.96
C TYR A 75 -0.07 53.36 2.98
N SER A 76 -1.33 53.78 3.04
CA SER A 76 -2.48 52.85 2.90
C SER A 76 -2.48 52.17 1.53
N VAL A 77 -2.28 52.95 0.44
CA VAL A 77 -2.16 52.35 -0.91
C VAL A 77 -0.97 51.42 -1.00
N MET A 78 0.18 51.78 -0.39
CA MET A 78 1.37 50.91 -0.35
C MET A 78 1.10 49.58 0.39
N LEU A 79 0.40 49.61 1.54
CA LEU A 79 0.02 48.42 2.27
C LEU A 79 -0.93 47.52 1.44
N ILE A 80 -1.90 48.13 0.73
CA ILE A 80 -2.79 47.37 -0.18
C ILE A 80 -1.99 46.71 -1.31
N LEU A 81 -1.05 47.44 -1.92
CA LEU A 81 -0.19 46.92 -2.99
C LEU A 81 0.68 45.76 -2.47
N LEU A 82 1.30 45.90 -1.29
CA LEU A 82 2.07 44.83 -0.66
C LEU A 82 1.21 43.59 -0.40
N ALA A 83 -0.03 43.79 0.08
CA ALA A 83 -0.97 42.69 0.31
C ALA A 83 -1.35 41.99 -1.00
N MET A 84 -1.61 42.74 -2.08
CA MET A 84 -1.94 42.18 -3.40
C MET A 84 -0.78 41.41 -4.01
N ILE A 85 0.44 41.94 -3.91
CA ILE A 85 1.66 41.26 -4.40
C ILE A 85 1.91 40.00 -3.56
N GLY A 86 1.83 40.11 -2.22
CA GLY A 86 1.97 38.97 -1.29
C GLY A 86 0.95 37.86 -1.59
N LEU A 87 -0.32 38.22 -1.82
CA LEU A 87 -1.37 37.27 -2.21
C LEU A 87 -1.01 36.55 -3.52
N SER A 88 -0.58 37.32 -4.54
CA SER A 88 -0.19 36.74 -5.84
C SER A 88 0.99 35.78 -5.69
N CYS A 89 2.01 36.15 -4.91
CA CYS A 89 3.14 35.28 -4.59
C CYS A 89 2.69 34.02 -3.83
N SER A 90 1.78 34.16 -2.87
CA SER A 90 1.23 33.04 -2.09
C SER A 90 0.49 32.03 -2.95
N ILE A 91 -0.42 32.52 -3.84
CA ILE A 91 -1.16 31.66 -4.77
C ILE A 91 -0.21 30.93 -5.72
N THR A 92 0.76 31.66 -6.30
CA THR A 92 1.75 31.09 -7.22
C THR A 92 2.61 30.04 -6.51
N ALA A 93 3.10 30.32 -5.31
CA ALA A 93 3.87 29.36 -4.51
C ALA A 93 3.06 28.10 -4.21
N GLN A 94 1.78 28.26 -3.85
CA GLN A 94 0.89 27.17 -3.53
C GLN A 94 0.59 26.28 -4.75
N PHE A 95 0.40 26.90 -5.91
CA PHE A 95 0.21 26.19 -7.17
C PHE A 95 1.44 25.32 -7.51
N PHE A 96 2.65 25.89 -7.49
CA PHE A 96 3.86 25.12 -7.79
C PHE A 96 4.14 24.02 -6.79
N ALA A 97 3.94 24.25 -5.48
CA ALA A 97 4.11 23.24 -4.45
C ALA A 97 3.10 22.09 -4.61
N ALA A 98 1.83 22.41 -4.88
CA ALA A 98 0.79 21.41 -5.12
C ALA A 98 1.10 20.59 -6.38
N LYS A 99 1.48 21.24 -7.50
CA LYS A 99 1.85 20.57 -8.74
C LYS A 99 3.03 19.62 -8.57
N ALA A 100 4.07 20.04 -7.84
CA ALA A 100 5.21 19.18 -7.54
C ALA A 100 4.82 17.98 -6.66
N ALA A 101 4.05 18.20 -5.59
CA ALA A 101 3.66 17.16 -4.65
C ALA A 101 2.70 16.13 -5.28
N VAL A 102 1.69 16.59 -6.05
CA VAL A 102 0.78 15.69 -6.76
C VAL A 102 1.51 14.91 -7.84
N GLY A 103 2.35 15.58 -8.64
CA GLY A 103 3.12 14.93 -9.68
C GLY A 103 4.11 13.89 -9.15
N PHE A 104 4.75 14.18 -8.02
CA PHE A 104 5.58 13.22 -7.28
C PHE A 104 4.78 11.99 -6.85
N ALA A 105 3.62 12.19 -6.21
CA ALA A 105 2.78 11.11 -5.73
C ALA A 105 2.24 10.24 -6.88
N THR A 106 1.88 10.85 -8.02
CA THR A 106 1.42 10.14 -9.22
C THR A 106 2.52 9.23 -9.77
N LYS A 107 3.74 9.76 -9.93
CA LYS A 107 4.88 8.95 -10.40
C LYS A 107 5.23 7.83 -9.43
N LEU A 108 5.19 8.12 -8.13
CA LEU A 108 5.48 7.12 -7.09
C LEU A 108 4.42 6.01 -7.07
N ARG A 109 3.11 6.34 -7.22
CA ARG A 109 2.04 5.35 -7.35
C ARG A 109 2.26 4.45 -8.56
N HIS A 110 2.55 5.04 -9.71
CA HIS A 110 2.82 4.26 -10.91
C HIS A 110 4.01 3.33 -10.71
N ALA A 111 5.13 3.83 -10.19
CA ALA A 111 6.33 3.03 -9.96
C ALA A 111 6.08 1.92 -8.93
N LEU A 112 5.36 2.21 -7.84
CA LEU A 112 5.05 1.22 -6.82
C LEU A 112 4.10 0.14 -7.35
N PHE A 113 3.08 0.53 -8.13
CA PHE A 113 2.16 -0.41 -8.75
C PHE A 113 2.88 -1.33 -9.74
N SER A 114 3.65 -0.74 -10.68
CA SER A 114 4.45 -1.52 -11.63
C SER A 114 5.41 -2.48 -10.94
N HIS A 115 6.02 -2.04 -9.82
CA HIS A 115 6.91 -2.90 -9.05
C HIS A 115 6.16 -4.05 -8.36
N ILE A 116 4.98 -3.79 -7.78
CA ILE A 116 4.15 -4.83 -7.15
C ILE A 116 3.76 -5.90 -8.16
N GLU A 117 3.41 -5.51 -9.40
CA GLU A 117 3.08 -6.45 -10.49
C GLU A 117 4.26 -7.35 -10.91
N THR A 118 5.50 -6.91 -10.67
CA THR A 118 6.70 -7.72 -10.95
C THR A 118 7.15 -8.61 -9.78
N LEU A 119 6.55 -8.45 -8.61
CA LEU A 119 6.90 -9.27 -7.45
C LEU A 119 6.38 -10.70 -7.61
N SER A 120 7.18 -11.66 -7.14
CA SER A 120 6.76 -13.05 -6.99
C SER A 120 5.68 -13.21 -5.90
N PHE A 121 4.89 -14.26 -6.01
CA PHE A 121 3.79 -14.52 -5.07
C PHE A 121 4.26 -14.64 -3.62
N ASP A 122 5.41 -15.28 -3.38
CA ASP A 122 6.01 -15.38 -2.04
C ASP A 122 6.27 -14.01 -1.41
N LYS A 123 6.72 -13.03 -2.21
CA LYS A 123 6.97 -11.66 -1.73
C LYS A 123 5.68 -10.89 -1.48
N VAL A 124 4.67 -11.10 -2.33
CA VAL A 124 3.33 -10.51 -2.15
C VAL A 124 2.67 -11.07 -0.89
N ASP A 125 2.74 -12.39 -0.66
CA ASP A 125 2.19 -13.05 0.52
C ASP A 125 2.90 -12.62 1.81
N GLN A 126 4.23 -12.50 1.79
CA GLN A 126 5.01 -11.98 2.93
C GLN A 126 4.64 -10.56 3.33
N VAL A 127 4.33 -9.69 2.37
CA VAL A 127 3.93 -8.29 2.66
C VAL A 127 2.45 -8.22 3.04
N GLY A 128 1.64 -9.03 2.43
CA GLY A 128 0.18 -9.04 2.55
C GLY A 128 -0.51 -7.97 1.72
N THR A 129 -1.60 -8.35 1.04
CA THR A 129 -2.36 -7.48 0.12
C THR A 129 -2.91 -6.22 0.81
N SER A 130 -3.41 -6.35 2.05
CA SER A 130 -3.93 -5.21 2.82
C SER A 130 -2.84 -4.17 3.12
N THR A 131 -1.62 -4.64 3.40
CA THR A 131 -0.46 -3.76 3.59
C THR A 131 -0.11 -3.04 2.29
N LEU A 132 -0.04 -3.74 1.16
CA LEU A 132 0.23 -3.14 -0.15
C LEU A 132 -0.80 -2.06 -0.50
N ILE A 133 -2.09 -2.31 -0.27
CA ILE A 133 -3.16 -1.31 -0.46
C ILE A 133 -2.90 -0.07 0.42
N THR A 134 -2.53 -0.26 1.69
CA THR A 134 -2.22 0.85 2.61
C THR A 134 -1.03 1.67 2.11
N ARG A 135 0.03 1.02 1.56
CA ARG A 135 1.19 1.72 0.96
C ARG A 135 0.77 2.54 -0.24
N MET A 136 -0.07 1.97 -1.14
CA MET A 136 -0.55 2.63 -2.36
C MET A 136 -1.46 3.83 -2.10
N THR A 137 -2.20 3.81 -1.00
CA THR A 137 -3.21 4.83 -0.67
C THR A 137 -2.74 5.77 0.44
N SER A 138 -2.83 5.35 1.69
CA SER A 138 -2.59 6.20 2.87
C SER A 138 -1.15 6.70 2.96
N ASP A 139 -0.16 5.82 2.77
CA ASP A 139 1.25 6.20 2.95
C ASP A 139 1.71 7.16 1.85
N ILE A 140 1.32 6.95 0.59
CA ILE A 140 1.64 7.90 -0.50
C ILE A 140 0.95 9.24 -0.29
N ASN A 141 -0.31 9.27 0.17
CA ASN A 141 -1.02 10.52 0.47
C ASN A 141 -0.33 11.29 1.60
N GLN A 142 0.09 10.60 2.66
CA GLN A 142 0.82 11.24 3.76
C GLN A 142 2.18 11.78 3.31
N LEU A 143 2.88 11.06 2.45
CA LEU A 143 4.14 11.50 1.86
C LEU A 143 3.93 12.70 0.91
N GLN A 144 2.86 12.70 0.11
CA GLN A 144 2.47 13.84 -0.73
C GLN A 144 2.25 15.10 0.10
N ASN A 145 1.54 14.97 1.24
CA ASN A 145 1.30 16.09 2.16
C ASN A 145 2.60 16.60 2.77
N GLY A 146 3.52 15.71 3.16
CA GLY A 146 4.87 16.09 3.61
C GLY A 146 5.61 16.89 2.54
N VAL A 147 5.74 16.36 1.34
CA VAL A 147 6.41 17.07 0.22
C VAL A 147 5.79 18.43 -0.04
N ASN A 148 4.47 18.56 0.00
CA ASN A 148 3.79 19.85 -0.16
C ASN A 148 4.17 20.83 0.97
N MET A 149 4.13 20.38 2.23
CA MET A 149 4.48 21.22 3.38
C MET A 149 5.97 21.58 3.40
N ALA A 150 6.84 20.65 3.04
CA ALA A 150 8.27 20.93 2.93
C ALA A 150 8.57 22.05 1.93
N ILE A 151 7.99 21.97 0.73
CA ILE A 151 8.20 22.99 -0.33
C ILE A 151 7.65 24.35 0.10
N ARG A 152 6.54 24.39 0.85
CA ARG A 152 5.86 25.65 1.19
C ARG A 152 6.36 26.32 2.46
N LEU A 153 6.58 25.55 3.54
CA LEU A 153 6.68 26.10 4.89
C LEU A 153 8.04 25.88 5.53
N PHE A 154 8.78 24.85 5.12
CA PHE A 154 10.01 24.47 5.81
C PHE A 154 11.09 25.58 5.80
N LEU A 155 11.24 26.29 4.70
CA LEU A 155 12.16 27.44 4.60
C LEU A 155 11.53 28.75 5.04
N ARG A 156 10.23 28.92 4.82
CA ARG A 156 9.52 30.17 5.12
C ARG A 156 9.53 30.50 6.62
N SER A 157 9.20 29.53 7.47
CA SER A 157 9.04 29.80 8.90
C SER A 157 10.36 30.21 9.58
N PRO A 158 11.51 29.53 9.39
CA PRO A 158 12.79 30.02 9.87
C PRO A 158 13.16 31.39 9.29
N PHE A 159 12.91 31.60 7.99
CA PHE A 159 13.22 32.87 7.33
C PHE A 159 12.48 34.05 7.96
N ILE A 160 11.18 33.90 8.26
CA ILE A 160 10.42 34.97 8.93
C ILE A 160 10.89 35.17 10.35
N VAL A 161 11.19 34.12 11.13
CA VAL A 161 11.67 34.24 12.50
C VAL A 161 13.02 35.01 12.54
N PHE A 162 13.99 34.58 11.73
CA PHE A 162 15.30 35.29 11.67
C PHE A 162 15.16 36.68 11.05
N GLY A 163 14.32 36.83 10.01
CA GLY A 163 14.07 38.13 9.37
C GLY A 163 13.43 39.13 10.32
N ALA A 164 12.46 38.72 11.12
CA ALA A 164 11.83 39.59 12.13
C ALA A 164 12.83 40.02 13.22
N VAL A 165 13.75 39.13 13.65
CA VAL A 165 14.81 39.48 14.56
C VAL A 165 15.76 40.50 13.93
N ILE A 166 16.17 40.31 12.68
CA ILE A 166 17.04 41.26 11.96
C ILE A 166 16.34 42.61 11.82
N CYS A 167 15.05 42.64 11.42
CA CYS A 167 14.28 43.88 11.34
C CYS A 167 14.19 44.57 12.72
N ALA A 168 13.97 43.82 13.80
CA ALA A 168 13.93 44.37 15.15
C ALA A 168 15.31 44.96 15.58
N LEU A 169 16.42 44.28 15.24
CA LEU A 169 17.79 44.79 15.49
C LEU A 169 18.08 46.06 14.70
N MET A 170 17.54 46.21 13.50
CA MET A 170 17.69 47.43 12.69
C MET A 170 16.92 48.61 13.26
N ILE A 171 15.84 48.36 14.00
CA ILE A 171 15.04 49.43 14.66
C ILE A 171 15.73 49.86 15.94
N ASP A 172 15.94 48.98 16.90
CA ASP A 172 16.64 49.29 18.15
C ASP A 172 17.29 48.05 18.78
N LEU A 173 18.61 48.13 19.06
CA LEU A 173 19.37 47.01 19.61
C LEU A 173 18.89 46.59 21.00
N LYS A 174 18.48 47.52 21.88
CA LYS A 174 18.08 47.20 23.26
C LYS A 174 16.69 46.55 23.28
N ALA A 175 15.74 47.03 22.49
CA ALA A 175 14.44 46.42 22.33
C ALA A 175 14.54 45.04 21.67
N ALA A 176 15.45 44.86 20.71
CA ALA A 176 15.66 43.58 20.03
C ALA A 176 16.23 42.48 20.93
N LEU A 177 16.93 42.81 22.03
CA LEU A 177 17.42 41.83 23.01
C LEU A 177 16.25 41.04 23.63
N VAL A 178 15.05 41.64 23.74
CA VAL A 178 13.85 40.94 24.19
C VAL A 178 13.52 39.75 23.28
N PHE A 179 13.65 39.91 21.94
CA PHE A 179 13.45 38.85 20.97
C PHE A 179 14.45 37.71 21.12
N VAL A 180 15.74 38.08 21.30
CA VAL A 180 16.83 37.12 21.48
C VAL A 180 16.62 36.26 22.73
N ALA A 181 16.03 36.83 23.80
CA ALA A 181 15.70 36.07 25.00
C ALA A 181 14.42 35.25 24.87
N VAL A 182 13.37 35.80 24.25
CA VAL A 182 12.04 35.19 24.18
C VAL A 182 11.98 34.04 23.17
N ILE A 183 12.66 34.15 22.02
CA ILE A 183 12.61 33.11 20.99
C ILE A 183 13.12 31.76 21.49
N PRO A 184 14.31 31.63 22.09
CA PRO A 184 14.78 30.38 22.66
C PRO A 184 13.82 29.83 23.75
N LEU A 185 13.29 30.72 24.59
CA LEU A 185 12.39 30.36 25.66
C LEU A 185 11.08 29.77 25.08
N LEU A 186 10.48 30.41 24.07
CA LEU A 186 9.31 29.89 23.32
C LEU A 186 9.64 28.59 22.63
N ALA A 187 10.79 28.47 21.99
CA ALA A 187 11.23 27.25 21.35
C ALA A 187 11.31 26.08 22.34
N VAL A 188 11.91 26.30 23.52
CA VAL A 188 11.98 25.28 24.60
C VAL A 188 10.60 24.84 25.03
N VAL A 189 9.65 25.76 25.21
CA VAL A 189 8.29 25.42 25.60
C VAL A 189 7.55 24.65 24.52
N VAL A 190 7.54 25.16 23.28
CA VAL A 190 6.83 24.53 22.17
C VAL A 190 7.39 23.15 21.86
N PHE A 191 8.70 23.04 21.67
CA PHE A 191 9.35 21.76 21.37
C PHE A 191 9.39 20.83 22.59
N GLY A 192 9.46 21.36 23.82
CA GLY A 192 9.36 20.59 25.06
C GLY A 192 8.00 19.92 25.21
N ILE A 193 6.91 20.68 25.08
CA ILE A 193 5.54 20.13 25.11
C ILE A 193 5.34 19.13 23.96
N MET A 194 5.81 19.44 22.77
CA MET A 194 5.75 18.52 21.62
C MET A 194 6.52 17.22 21.90
N GLY A 195 7.74 17.31 22.45
CA GLY A 195 8.57 16.16 22.80
C GLY A 195 7.92 15.23 23.83
N ILE A 196 7.20 15.82 24.82
CA ILE A 196 6.44 15.06 25.83
C ILE A 196 5.16 14.46 25.20
N SER A 197 4.48 15.19 24.32
CA SER A 197 3.21 14.77 23.73
C SER A 197 3.38 13.66 22.69
N MET A 198 4.46 13.67 21.89
CA MET A 198 4.65 12.67 20.83
C MET A 198 4.65 11.21 21.30
N PRO A 199 5.40 10.80 22.36
CA PRO A 199 5.34 9.43 22.85
C PRO A 199 3.97 9.07 23.45
N LEU A 200 3.27 10.05 24.01
CA LEU A 200 1.92 9.86 24.55
C LEU A 200 0.89 9.66 23.42
N TYR A 201 0.98 10.41 22.32
CA TYR A 201 0.16 10.16 21.13
C TYR A 201 0.37 8.75 20.57
N LYS A 202 1.59 8.21 20.66
CA LYS A 202 1.85 6.82 20.27
C LYS A 202 1.10 5.83 21.15
N LYS A 203 1.00 6.08 22.48
CA LYS A 203 0.18 5.26 23.40
C LYS A 203 -1.31 5.37 23.08
N VAL A 204 -1.80 6.57 22.75
CA VAL A 204 -3.18 6.76 22.28
C VAL A 204 -3.45 5.95 21.02
N GLN A 205 -2.52 5.97 20.06
CA GLN A 205 -2.65 5.18 18.83
C GLN A 205 -2.73 3.68 19.12
N GLN A 206 -1.88 3.17 20.01
CA GLN A 206 -1.92 1.75 20.43
C GLN A 206 -3.26 1.38 21.12
N ALA A 207 -3.83 2.28 21.91
CA ALA A 207 -5.14 2.06 22.51
C ALA A 207 -6.27 2.09 21.46
N LEU A 208 -6.18 3.00 20.48
CA LEU A 208 -7.10 3.06 19.35
C LEU A 208 -7.04 1.78 18.51
N ASP A 209 -5.85 1.27 18.23
CA ASP A 209 -5.66 0.03 17.45
C ASP A 209 -6.36 -1.16 18.15
N LYS A 210 -6.29 -1.26 19.50
CA LYS A 210 -7.01 -2.28 20.28
C LYS A 210 -8.54 -2.13 20.20
N VAL A 211 -9.05 -0.90 20.16
CA VAL A 211 -10.51 -0.64 20.00
C VAL A 211 -10.93 -1.04 18.58
N LEU A 212 -10.15 -0.69 17.56
CA LEU A 212 -10.41 -1.06 16.16
C LEU A 212 -10.36 -2.56 15.94
N GLU A 213 -9.39 -3.26 16.56
CA GLU A 213 -9.30 -4.72 16.54
C GLU A 213 -10.56 -5.35 17.12
N SER A 214 -10.98 -4.94 18.34
CA SER A 214 -12.21 -5.41 18.96
C SER A 214 -13.46 -5.12 18.12
N THR A 215 -13.53 -3.92 17.51
CA THR A 215 -14.63 -3.57 16.59
C THR A 215 -14.68 -4.52 15.39
N ARG A 216 -13.53 -4.80 14.78
CA ARG A 216 -13.44 -5.70 13.63
C ARG A 216 -13.84 -7.14 14.00
N GLU A 217 -13.34 -7.64 15.13
CA GLU A 217 -13.70 -8.96 15.65
C GLU A 217 -15.20 -9.08 15.90
N ASN A 218 -15.79 -8.10 16.59
CA ASN A 218 -17.21 -8.08 16.91
C ASN A 218 -18.10 -7.99 15.66
N LEU A 219 -17.74 -7.16 14.68
CA LEU A 219 -18.49 -7.05 13.43
C LEU A 219 -18.36 -8.30 12.57
N THR A 220 -17.18 -8.93 12.52
CA THR A 220 -16.96 -10.17 11.78
C THR A 220 -17.63 -11.34 12.47
N GLY A 221 -17.53 -11.42 13.79
CA GLY A 221 -18.08 -12.48 14.65
C GLY A 221 -19.51 -12.26 15.12
N VAL A 222 -20.24 -11.23 14.64
CA VAL A 222 -21.55 -10.84 15.18
C VAL A 222 -22.57 -12.00 15.24
N ARG A 223 -22.54 -12.92 14.26
CA ARG A 223 -23.42 -14.09 14.26
C ARG A 223 -23.07 -15.07 15.37
N VAL A 224 -21.78 -15.25 15.65
CA VAL A 224 -21.30 -16.12 16.74
C VAL A 224 -21.66 -15.51 18.09
N ILE A 225 -21.37 -14.22 18.29
CA ILE A 225 -21.71 -13.49 19.52
C ILE A 225 -23.20 -13.63 19.85
N ARG A 226 -24.08 -13.45 18.85
CA ARG A 226 -25.52 -13.59 19.01
C ARG A 226 -25.96 -15.05 19.23
N ALA A 227 -25.36 -16.00 18.50
CA ALA A 227 -25.69 -17.41 18.66
C ALA A 227 -25.35 -17.95 20.06
N PHE A 228 -24.31 -17.42 20.70
CA PHE A 228 -23.87 -17.80 22.04
C PHE A 228 -24.33 -16.82 23.14
N HIS A 229 -25.15 -15.82 22.78
CA HIS A 229 -25.73 -14.83 23.72
C HIS A 229 -24.68 -14.09 24.57
N ARG A 230 -23.57 -13.66 23.89
CA ARG A 230 -22.43 -13.03 24.55
C ARG A 230 -22.38 -11.50 24.35
N GLU A 231 -23.46 -10.86 23.92
CA GLU A 231 -23.49 -9.44 23.56
C GLU A 231 -23.11 -8.55 24.75
N GLU A 232 -23.58 -8.89 25.96
CA GLU A 232 -23.35 -8.06 27.14
C GLU A 232 -21.89 -8.13 27.60
N GLU A 233 -21.27 -9.30 27.51
CA GLU A 233 -19.87 -9.49 27.83
C GLU A 233 -18.97 -8.71 26.85
N GLU A 234 -19.27 -8.80 25.56
CA GLU A 234 -18.54 -8.07 24.52
C GLU A 234 -18.70 -6.54 24.67
N LYS A 235 -19.89 -6.05 24.99
CA LYS A 235 -20.10 -4.61 25.30
C LYS A 235 -19.24 -4.16 26.48
N GLN A 236 -19.15 -4.96 27.55
CA GLN A 236 -18.33 -4.62 28.72
C GLN A 236 -16.84 -4.61 28.37
N GLN A 237 -16.37 -5.60 27.59
CA GLN A 237 -14.96 -5.64 27.14
C GLN A 237 -14.61 -4.46 26.24
N TYR A 238 -15.49 -4.17 25.27
CA TYR A 238 -15.36 -3.01 24.40
C TYR A 238 -15.37 -1.69 25.22
N GLY A 239 -16.28 -1.57 26.17
CA GLY A 239 -16.34 -0.43 27.09
C GLY A 239 -15.03 -0.17 27.80
N LYS A 240 -14.42 -1.20 28.41
CA LYS A 240 -13.11 -1.09 29.08
C LYS A 240 -11.98 -0.65 28.14
N LYS A 241 -11.94 -1.17 26.91
CA LYS A 241 -10.95 -0.76 25.89
C LYS A 241 -11.17 0.70 25.49
N ASN A 242 -12.45 1.11 25.29
CA ASN A 242 -12.83 2.47 24.94
C ASN A 242 -12.52 3.48 26.07
N ASP A 243 -12.78 3.13 27.33
CA ASP A 243 -12.45 3.96 28.49
C ASP A 243 -10.95 4.16 28.66
N THR A 244 -10.17 3.12 28.36
CA THR A 244 -8.70 3.20 28.32
C THR A 244 -8.24 4.18 27.24
N LEU A 245 -8.82 4.10 26.04
CA LEU A 245 -8.56 5.04 24.95
C LEU A 245 -8.96 6.48 25.34
N ALA A 246 -10.16 6.66 25.88
CA ALA A 246 -10.67 7.97 26.31
C ALA A 246 -9.77 8.59 27.38
N SER A 247 -9.35 7.82 28.39
CA SER A 247 -8.45 8.27 29.45
C SER A 247 -7.08 8.70 28.89
N ALA A 248 -6.52 7.91 27.97
CA ALA A 248 -5.26 8.23 27.29
C ALA A 248 -5.39 9.51 26.44
N GLN A 249 -6.49 9.66 25.68
CA GLN A 249 -6.77 10.86 24.88
C GLN A 249 -6.94 12.11 25.74
N LEU A 250 -7.70 12.02 26.85
CA LEU A 250 -7.90 13.12 27.77
C LEU A 250 -6.57 13.54 28.43
N PHE A 251 -5.74 12.59 28.84
CA PHE A 251 -4.44 12.89 29.43
C PHE A 251 -3.52 13.64 28.45
N VAL A 252 -3.38 13.14 27.21
CA VAL A 252 -2.59 13.81 26.17
C VAL A 252 -3.20 15.15 25.80
N GLY A 253 -4.54 15.20 25.69
CA GLY A 253 -5.28 16.43 25.40
C GLY A 253 -5.02 17.53 26.41
N ARG A 254 -4.99 17.21 27.72
CA ARG A 254 -4.67 18.17 28.78
C ARG A 254 -3.25 18.74 28.65
N ILE A 255 -2.26 17.88 28.32
CA ILE A 255 -0.88 18.33 28.11
C ILE A 255 -0.78 19.21 26.85
N ALA A 256 -1.38 18.75 25.75
CA ALA A 256 -1.38 19.50 24.50
C ALA A 256 -2.13 20.83 24.60
N ALA A 257 -3.21 20.87 25.37
CA ALA A 257 -3.99 22.08 25.61
C ALA A 257 -3.20 23.17 26.36
N LEU A 258 -2.15 22.81 27.11
CA LEU A 258 -1.27 23.78 27.78
C LEU A 258 -0.41 24.58 26.79
N THR A 259 -0.22 24.10 25.57
CA THR A 259 0.63 24.77 24.57
C THR A 259 0.18 26.20 24.33
N ASN A 260 -1.09 26.41 24.01
CA ASN A 260 -1.60 27.75 23.69
C ASN A 260 -1.58 28.68 24.92
N PRO A 261 -2.16 28.34 26.10
CA PRO A 261 -2.14 29.23 27.26
C PRO A 261 -0.72 29.61 27.69
N VAL A 262 0.22 28.64 27.76
CA VAL A 262 1.60 28.91 28.17
C VAL A 262 2.32 29.83 27.18
N THR A 263 2.17 29.56 25.87
CA THR A 263 2.78 30.42 24.83
C THR A 263 2.16 31.81 24.82
N TYR A 264 0.83 31.95 25.02
CA TYR A 264 0.19 33.26 25.14
C TYR A 264 0.64 34.03 26.38
N VAL A 265 0.75 33.40 27.54
CA VAL A 265 1.27 34.05 28.76
C VAL A 265 2.70 34.53 28.54
N MET A 266 3.57 33.70 27.95
CA MET A 266 4.95 34.08 27.67
C MET A 266 5.07 35.28 26.72
N ILE A 267 4.23 35.28 25.65
CA ILE A 267 4.24 36.40 24.69
C ILE A 267 3.71 37.69 25.32
N ASN A 268 2.63 37.60 26.10
CA ASN A 268 2.09 38.77 26.78
C ASN A 268 3.09 39.32 27.79
N LEU A 269 3.82 38.45 28.51
CA LEU A 269 4.92 38.88 29.36
C LEU A 269 6.06 39.55 28.55
N ALA A 270 6.44 38.91 27.42
CA ALA A 270 7.42 39.49 26.52
C ALA A 270 6.97 40.83 25.94
N LEU A 271 5.69 40.96 25.61
CA LEU A 271 5.07 42.19 25.13
C LEU A 271 5.12 43.29 26.21
N VAL A 272 4.81 42.98 27.47
CA VAL A 272 4.90 43.93 28.60
C VAL A 272 6.32 44.40 28.76
N VAL A 273 7.31 43.49 28.76
CA VAL A 273 8.74 43.85 28.84
C VAL A 273 9.17 44.69 27.64
N LEU A 274 8.75 44.31 26.41
CA LEU A 274 9.04 45.06 25.19
C LEU A 274 8.46 46.48 25.26
N LEU A 275 7.22 46.64 25.68
CA LEU A 275 6.56 47.95 25.82
C LEU A 275 7.22 48.80 26.89
N GLN A 276 7.64 48.21 28.01
CA GLN A 276 8.37 48.94 29.08
C GLN A 276 9.75 49.43 28.59
N VAL A 277 10.53 48.56 27.96
CA VAL A 277 11.85 48.92 27.38
C VAL A 277 11.69 49.95 26.28
N SER A 278 10.73 49.72 25.36
CA SER A 278 10.47 50.63 24.25
C SER A 278 9.93 51.99 24.71
N GLY A 279 9.05 52.02 25.72
CA GLY A 279 8.53 53.26 26.32
C GLY A 279 9.61 54.12 26.93
N LEU A 280 10.56 53.52 27.67
CA LEU A 280 11.74 54.24 28.16
C LEU A 280 12.61 54.82 27.02
N ARG A 281 12.72 54.07 25.91
CA ARG A 281 13.48 54.50 24.73
C ARG A 281 12.75 55.60 23.95
N VAL A 282 11.43 55.58 23.90
CA VAL A 282 10.63 56.68 23.30
C VAL A 282 10.74 57.95 24.11
N ASN A 283 10.71 57.87 25.46
CA ASN A 283 10.89 59.04 26.33
C ASN A 283 12.25 59.74 26.17
N VAL A 284 13.28 58.99 25.81
CA VAL A 284 14.62 59.52 25.54
C VAL A 284 14.78 59.96 24.06
N GLY A 285 13.74 59.81 23.25
CA GLY A 285 13.78 60.17 21.82
C GLY A 285 14.55 59.19 20.93
N ALA A 286 14.86 57.99 21.42
CA ALA A 286 15.64 56.99 20.67
C ALA A 286 14.77 56.04 19.86
N LEU A 287 13.45 56.00 20.09
CA LEU A 287 12.46 55.25 19.34
C LEU A 287 11.23 56.12 19.06
N THR A 288 10.54 55.84 17.98
CA THR A 288 9.24 56.45 17.65
C THR A 288 8.08 55.54 18.06
N GLN A 289 6.86 56.08 18.14
CA GLN A 289 5.67 55.31 18.50
C GLN A 289 5.35 54.23 17.43
N GLY A 290 5.56 54.57 16.15
CA GLY A 290 5.35 53.63 15.05
C GLY A 290 6.35 52.45 15.10
N GLU A 291 7.60 52.72 15.45
CA GLU A 291 8.62 51.66 15.60
C GLU A 291 8.26 50.68 16.73
N VAL A 292 7.68 51.16 17.84
CA VAL A 292 7.17 50.29 18.91
C VAL A 292 6.06 49.37 18.39
N VAL A 293 5.12 49.89 17.60
CA VAL A 293 4.07 49.09 16.99
C VAL A 293 4.62 48.04 16.02
N ALA A 294 5.67 48.40 15.23
CA ALA A 294 6.36 47.45 14.38
C ALA A 294 6.98 46.30 15.17
N LEU A 295 7.68 46.63 16.27
CA LEU A 295 8.29 45.61 17.14
C LEU A 295 7.23 44.63 17.73
N VAL A 296 6.10 45.15 18.18
CA VAL A 296 4.94 44.32 18.66
C VAL A 296 4.46 43.38 17.59
N ASN A 297 4.32 43.88 16.34
CA ASN A 297 3.89 43.05 15.22
C ASN A 297 4.92 41.97 14.87
N TYR A 298 6.22 42.27 14.87
CA TYR A 298 7.26 41.26 14.66
C TYR A 298 7.25 40.17 15.73
N LEU A 299 7.06 40.54 17.02
CA LEU A 299 6.94 39.56 18.11
C LEU A 299 5.77 38.61 17.90
N SER A 300 4.61 39.14 17.48
CA SER A 300 3.41 38.35 17.17
C SER A 300 3.62 37.40 15.96
N GLN A 301 4.31 37.89 14.92
CA GLN A 301 4.63 37.04 13.74
C GLN A 301 5.53 35.86 14.11
N ILE A 302 6.55 36.09 14.96
CA ILE A 302 7.48 35.04 15.42
C ILE A 302 6.71 33.90 16.10
N LEU A 303 5.75 34.21 16.99
CA LEU A 303 4.94 33.19 17.63
C LEU A 303 4.22 32.30 16.62
N VAL A 304 3.47 32.94 15.71
CA VAL A 304 2.68 32.22 14.71
C VAL A 304 3.57 31.29 13.87
N GLU A 305 4.75 31.78 13.48
CA GLU A 305 5.67 30.99 12.66
C GLU A 305 6.36 29.86 13.44
N LEU A 306 6.65 30.03 14.75
CA LEU A 306 7.18 28.93 15.57
C LEU A 306 6.16 27.80 15.74
N ILE A 307 4.88 28.12 15.94
CA ILE A 307 3.81 27.11 16.01
C ILE A 307 3.66 26.39 14.67
N LYS A 308 3.70 27.13 13.55
CA LYS A 308 3.65 26.52 12.20
C LYS A 308 4.84 25.60 11.97
N LEU A 309 6.04 26.01 12.35
CA LEU A 309 7.26 25.20 12.22
C LEU A 309 7.15 23.88 13.00
N ALA A 310 6.65 23.93 14.24
CA ALA A 310 6.41 22.73 15.03
C ALA A 310 5.45 21.75 14.33
N ASN A 311 4.36 22.25 13.76
CA ASN A 311 3.40 21.43 13.01
C ASN A 311 4.03 20.82 11.74
N VAL A 312 4.85 21.59 11.02
CA VAL A 312 5.58 21.09 9.84
C VAL A 312 6.47 19.91 10.23
N ILE A 313 7.25 20.04 11.32
CA ILE A 313 8.12 18.95 11.79
C ILE A 313 7.33 17.68 12.10
N VAL A 314 6.14 17.78 12.69
CA VAL A 314 5.28 16.61 12.95
C VAL A 314 4.84 15.94 11.66
N VAL A 315 4.41 16.72 10.67
CA VAL A 315 3.97 16.19 9.37
C VAL A 315 5.12 15.54 8.61
N GLU A 316 6.30 16.18 8.62
CA GLU A 316 7.50 15.66 7.98
C GLU A 316 7.95 14.32 8.59
N ASN A 317 7.95 14.21 9.92
CA ASN A 317 8.30 12.95 10.59
C ASN A 317 7.34 11.80 10.20
N LYS A 318 6.03 12.09 10.06
CA LYS A 318 5.07 11.11 9.56
C LYS A 318 5.35 10.74 8.11
N ALA A 319 5.63 11.72 7.25
CA ALA A 319 5.95 11.50 5.85
C ALA A 319 7.23 10.66 5.68
N LEU A 320 8.28 10.92 6.47
CA LEU A 320 9.52 10.14 6.49
C LEU A 320 9.28 8.67 6.89
N ALA A 321 8.44 8.44 7.89
CA ALA A 321 8.06 7.08 8.28
C ALA A 321 7.32 6.35 7.15
N CYS A 322 6.39 7.03 6.44
CA CYS A 322 5.70 6.49 5.28
C CYS A 322 6.67 6.22 4.12
N ALA A 323 7.61 7.13 3.87
CA ALA A 323 8.65 6.96 2.86
C ALA A 323 9.48 5.69 3.09
N ALA A 324 9.93 5.45 4.33
CA ALA A 324 10.69 4.25 4.67
C ALA A 324 9.91 2.95 4.44
N ARG A 325 8.59 2.95 4.73
CA ARG A 325 7.72 1.80 4.46
C ARG A 325 7.50 1.54 2.96
N ILE A 326 7.32 2.59 2.16
CA ILE A 326 7.20 2.48 0.70
C ILE A 326 8.52 1.98 0.11
N GLU A 327 9.65 2.54 0.54
CA GLU A 327 10.97 2.12 0.09
C GLU A 327 11.27 0.65 0.41
N SER A 328 10.82 0.15 1.57
CA SER A 328 10.96 -1.25 1.94
C SER A 328 10.26 -2.21 0.96
N VAL A 329 9.14 -1.79 0.35
CA VAL A 329 8.48 -2.56 -0.70
C VAL A 329 9.22 -2.46 -2.01
N LEU A 330 9.62 -1.24 -2.43
CA LEU A 330 10.37 -1.02 -3.67
C LEU A 330 11.76 -1.70 -3.71
N LYS A 331 12.34 -2.00 -2.55
CA LYS A 331 13.62 -2.72 -2.45
C LYS A 331 13.47 -4.24 -2.52
N LYS A 332 12.27 -4.78 -2.32
CA LYS A 332 12.06 -6.23 -2.46
C LYS A 332 12.23 -6.63 -3.92
N LYS A 333 13.12 -7.55 -4.18
CA LYS A 333 13.30 -8.15 -5.49
C LYS A 333 12.39 -9.37 -5.61
N SER A 334 11.93 -9.65 -6.83
CA SER A 334 11.30 -10.94 -7.14
C SER A 334 12.29 -12.07 -6.84
N SER A 335 11.78 -13.20 -6.36
CA SER A 335 12.58 -14.42 -6.17
C SER A 335 12.68 -15.24 -7.45
N LEU A 336 11.95 -14.87 -8.50
CA LEU A 336 11.89 -15.61 -9.77
C LEU A 336 12.97 -15.09 -10.74
N ASP A 337 14.22 -15.46 -10.49
CA ASP A 337 15.32 -15.18 -11.42
C ASP A 337 15.31 -16.20 -12.56
N ILE A 338 15.70 -15.77 -13.78
CA ILE A 338 15.90 -16.67 -14.92
C ILE A 338 17.31 -17.25 -14.77
N LEU A 339 17.40 -18.56 -14.60
CA LEU A 339 18.68 -19.26 -14.60
C LEU A 339 19.20 -19.43 -16.03
N GLU A 340 20.53 -19.43 -16.20
CA GLU A 340 21.14 -19.81 -17.48
C GLU A 340 20.80 -21.29 -17.78
N ASP A 341 20.33 -21.53 -19.02
CA ASP A 341 20.04 -22.88 -19.50
C ASP A 341 21.38 -23.60 -19.66
N LYS A 342 21.74 -24.45 -18.73
CA LYS A 342 22.81 -25.42 -18.95
C LYS A 342 22.20 -26.49 -19.84
N GLU A 343 22.51 -26.43 -21.14
CA GLU A 343 22.11 -27.44 -22.12
C GLU A 343 22.33 -28.84 -21.51
N THR A 344 21.23 -29.42 -21.04
CA THR A 344 21.23 -30.84 -20.72
C THR A 344 21.14 -31.54 -22.05
N GLU A 345 22.23 -32.22 -22.48
CA GLU A 345 22.25 -33.07 -23.64
C GLU A 345 21.01 -33.96 -23.61
N GLN A 346 20.09 -33.69 -24.55
CA GLN A 346 18.94 -34.54 -24.77
C GLN A 346 19.47 -35.89 -25.26
N THR A 347 19.48 -36.87 -24.38
CA THR A 347 19.70 -38.27 -24.77
C THR A 347 18.53 -38.68 -25.66
N ALA A 348 18.83 -38.79 -26.92
CA ALA A 348 17.93 -39.03 -28.05
C ALA A 348 17.30 -40.44 -28.02
N ASN A 349 16.43 -40.79 -27.11
CA ASN A 349 15.57 -42.00 -27.22
C ASN A 349 14.53 -42.17 -26.10
N HIS A 350 14.27 -41.13 -25.24
CA HIS A 350 13.17 -41.22 -24.25
C HIS A 350 12.00 -40.31 -24.64
N VAL A 351 10.78 -40.83 -24.49
CA VAL A 351 9.54 -40.01 -24.60
C VAL A 351 9.62 -38.96 -23.52
N ILE A 352 9.65 -37.67 -23.93
CA ILE A 352 9.77 -36.55 -23.01
C ILE A 352 8.43 -36.35 -22.29
N PRO A 353 8.39 -36.43 -20.95
CA PRO A 353 7.17 -36.16 -20.21
C PRO A 353 6.77 -34.67 -20.35
N LYS A 354 5.46 -34.41 -20.37
CA LYS A 354 4.91 -33.05 -20.44
C LYS A 354 5.26 -32.24 -19.20
N VAL A 355 5.17 -32.87 -18.02
CA VAL A 355 5.59 -32.29 -16.73
C VAL A 355 6.34 -33.37 -15.95
N SER A 356 7.51 -33.03 -15.41
CA SER A 356 8.23 -33.91 -14.46
C SER A 356 8.68 -33.17 -13.21
N PHE A 357 8.64 -33.89 -12.10
CA PHE A 357 9.16 -33.45 -10.81
C PHE A 357 10.31 -34.40 -10.41
N GLU A 358 11.48 -33.84 -10.17
CA GLU A 358 12.69 -34.59 -9.82
C GLU A 358 13.21 -34.14 -8.46
N ASN A 359 13.01 -34.95 -7.43
CA ASN A 359 13.41 -34.71 -6.02
C ASN A 359 12.95 -33.34 -5.50
N VAL A 360 11.73 -32.93 -5.83
CA VAL A 360 11.22 -31.60 -5.56
C VAL A 360 10.80 -31.42 -4.11
N SER A 361 11.33 -30.36 -3.47
CA SER A 361 10.89 -29.91 -2.14
C SER A 361 10.58 -28.41 -2.16
N LEU A 362 9.60 -27.98 -1.36
CA LEU A 362 9.18 -26.59 -1.25
C LEU A 362 9.05 -26.19 0.22
N CYS A 363 9.76 -25.14 0.62
CA CYS A 363 9.57 -24.43 1.89
C CYS A 363 9.16 -22.98 1.61
N TYR A 364 8.05 -22.52 2.18
CA TYR A 364 7.59 -21.12 2.02
C TYR A 364 8.45 -20.12 2.83
N ASN A 365 9.05 -20.58 3.92
CA ASN A 365 10.00 -19.80 4.73
C ASN A 365 11.19 -20.68 5.09
N GLU A 366 12.40 -20.12 5.15
CA GLU A 366 13.64 -20.84 5.45
C GLU A 366 13.64 -21.55 6.81
N SER A 367 12.81 -21.10 7.77
CA SER A 367 12.69 -21.65 9.13
C SER A 367 11.46 -22.53 9.35
N ALA A 368 10.64 -22.77 8.30
CA ALA A 368 9.45 -23.61 8.40
C ALA A 368 9.73 -25.05 7.93
N GLU A 369 8.91 -25.98 8.40
CA GLU A 369 8.87 -27.34 7.85
C GLU A 369 8.52 -27.32 6.36
N PRO A 370 9.08 -28.23 5.55
CA PRO A 370 8.80 -28.29 4.12
C PRO A 370 7.31 -28.62 3.89
N SER A 371 6.66 -27.81 3.06
CA SER A 371 5.26 -28.07 2.63
C SER A 371 5.16 -29.16 1.57
N ILE A 372 6.27 -29.44 0.89
CA ILE A 372 6.46 -30.52 -0.08
C ILE A 372 7.87 -31.05 0.12
N GLU A 373 8.04 -32.37 0.17
CA GLU A 373 9.32 -33.03 0.41
C GLU A 373 9.55 -34.19 -0.55
N ASN A 374 10.67 -34.11 -1.28
CA ASN A 374 11.22 -35.15 -2.15
C ASN A 374 10.20 -35.80 -3.12
N VAL A 375 9.40 -34.98 -3.77
CA VAL A 375 8.37 -35.45 -4.71
C VAL A 375 8.99 -35.78 -6.05
N ASN A 376 8.66 -36.98 -6.57
CA ASN A 376 9.09 -37.51 -7.85
C ASN A 376 7.88 -38.07 -8.60
N PHE A 377 7.58 -37.53 -9.77
CA PHE A 377 6.58 -38.09 -10.70
C PHE A 377 6.71 -37.49 -12.09
N GLU A 378 6.11 -38.19 -13.06
CA GLU A 378 6.03 -37.76 -14.46
C GLU A 378 4.59 -37.83 -14.96
N ALA A 379 4.19 -36.81 -15.75
CA ALA A 379 2.94 -36.75 -16.46
C ALA A 379 3.20 -36.66 -17.96
N MET A 380 2.63 -37.58 -18.74
CA MET A 380 2.77 -37.56 -20.20
C MET A 380 1.76 -36.59 -20.85
N ALA A 381 2.00 -36.21 -22.11
CA ALA A 381 1.07 -35.37 -22.84
C ALA A 381 -0.33 -36.00 -22.95
N GLY A 382 -1.36 -35.24 -22.62
CA GLY A 382 -2.76 -35.70 -22.67
C GLY A 382 -3.21 -36.57 -21.50
N GLU A 383 -2.32 -36.90 -20.54
CA GLU A 383 -2.72 -37.62 -19.31
C GLU A 383 -3.53 -36.74 -18.35
N THR A 384 -4.43 -37.37 -17.63
CA THR A 384 -5.13 -36.77 -16.49
C THR A 384 -4.52 -37.27 -15.19
N ILE A 385 -3.94 -36.36 -14.43
CA ILE A 385 -3.33 -36.62 -13.12
C ILE A 385 -4.28 -36.16 -12.01
N GLY A 386 -4.79 -37.11 -11.24
CA GLY A 386 -5.54 -36.83 -10.03
C GLY A 386 -4.61 -36.59 -8.84
N ILE A 387 -4.90 -35.60 -8.00
CA ILE A 387 -4.12 -35.31 -6.79
C ILE A 387 -5.07 -35.29 -5.60
N ILE A 388 -4.84 -36.18 -4.62
CA ILE A 388 -5.66 -36.32 -3.42
C ILE A 388 -4.83 -36.36 -2.15
N GLY A 389 -5.44 -36.04 -1.03
CA GLY A 389 -4.81 -36.07 0.31
C GLY A 389 -5.61 -35.24 1.29
N GLY A 390 -5.25 -35.28 2.55
CA GLY A 390 -5.85 -34.51 3.62
C GLY A 390 -5.72 -32.99 3.44
N THR A 391 -6.43 -32.22 4.24
CA THR A 391 -6.25 -30.75 4.27
C THR A 391 -4.83 -30.46 4.84
N GLY A 392 -4.08 -29.60 4.14
CA GLY A 392 -2.70 -29.30 4.53
C GLY A 392 -1.63 -30.23 3.95
N SER A 393 -1.99 -31.32 3.24
CA SER A 393 -1.03 -32.28 2.67
C SER A 393 -0.15 -31.74 1.52
N GLY A 394 -0.24 -30.45 1.15
CA GLY A 394 0.63 -29.84 0.14
C GLY A 394 0.12 -29.85 -1.29
N LYS A 395 -1.14 -30.28 -1.57
CA LYS A 395 -1.70 -30.41 -2.93
C LYS A 395 -1.59 -29.12 -3.76
N SER A 396 -2.09 -28.00 -3.24
CA SER A 396 -2.00 -26.70 -3.94
C SER A 396 -0.55 -26.23 -4.07
N SER A 397 0.30 -26.49 -3.07
CA SER A 397 1.72 -26.16 -3.15
C SER A 397 2.41 -26.89 -4.31
N LEU A 398 2.08 -28.17 -4.51
CA LEU A 398 2.62 -28.98 -5.59
C LEU A 398 2.25 -28.39 -6.97
N ILE A 399 0.96 -28.17 -7.22
CA ILE A 399 0.52 -27.69 -8.54
C ILE A 399 0.89 -26.24 -8.82
N HIS A 400 1.10 -25.41 -7.78
CA HIS A 400 1.51 -24.02 -7.95
C HIS A 400 2.98 -23.87 -8.41
N MET A 401 3.80 -24.91 -8.32
CA MET A 401 5.14 -24.91 -8.88
C MET A 401 5.14 -25.08 -10.40
N ILE A 402 4.12 -25.70 -11.00
CA ILE A 402 3.98 -25.89 -12.46
C ILE A 402 3.91 -24.52 -13.19
N PRO A 403 3.01 -23.56 -12.82
CA PRO A 403 2.98 -22.23 -13.41
C PRO A 403 4.07 -21.29 -12.86
N ARG A 404 4.99 -21.83 -12.09
CA ARG A 404 6.07 -21.08 -11.46
C ARG A 404 5.52 -19.91 -10.62
N PHE A 405 4.52 -20.19 -9.75
CA PHE A 405 4.10 -19.25 -8.73
C PHE A 405 5.12 -19.23 -7.58
N TYR A 406 5.73 -20.38 -7.32
CA TYR A 406 6.83 -20.59 -6.39
C TYR A 406 7.89 -21.46 -7.07
N ASP A 407 9.16 -21.15 -6.85
CA ASP A 407 10.27 -22.01 -7.28
C ASP A 407 10.53 -23.11 -6.24
N ALA A 408 10.88 -24.29 -6.70
CA ALA A 408 11.29 -25.38 -5.84
C ALA A 408 12.52 -24.99 -5.01
N THR A 409 12.50 -25.26 -3.71
CA THR A 409 13.65 -25.04 -2.81
C THR A 409 14.76 -26.05 -3.07
N LYS A 410 14.40 -27.30 -3.42
CA LYS A 410 15.31 -28.36 -3.85
C LYS A 410 14.68 -29.10 -5.02
N GLY A 411 15.50 -29.73 -5.84
CA GLY A 411 15.05 -30.48 -6.99
C GLY A 411 14.69 -29.61 -8.19
N THR A 412 14.01 -30.18 -9.17
CA THR A 412 13.71 -29.54 -10.44
C THR A 412 12.31 -29.87 -10.94
N VAL A 413 11.56 -28.85 -11.36
CA VAL A 413 10.29 -29.01 -12.09
C VAL A 413 10.57 -28.72 -13.56
N ARG A 414 10.18 -29.65 -14.45
CA ARG A 414 10.38 -29.50 -15.90
C ARG A 414 9.04 -29.50 -16.63
N ILE A 415 8.99 -28.73 -17.72
CA ILE A 415 7.91 -28.75 -18.71
C ILE A 415 8.57 -28.98 -20.07
N ASP A 416 8.06 -29.97 -20.81
CA ASP A 416 8.63 -30.40 -22.09
C ASP A 416 10.15 -30.70 -21.98
N GLY A 417 10.58 -31.31 -20.86
CA GLY A 417 11.96 -31.64 -20.55
C GLY A 417 12.86 -30.47 -20.12
N ARG A 418 12.36 -29.21 -20.12
CA ARG A 418 13.13 -28.02 -19.74
C ARG A 418 12.79 -27.57 -18.33
N ASP A 419 13.79 -27.20 -17.54
CA ASP A 419 13.61 -26.63 -16.21
C ASP A 419 12.80 -25.31 -16.31
N VAL A 420 11.71 -25.21 -15.56
CA VAL A 420 10.85 -24.00 -15.55
C VAL A 420 11.62 -22.73 -15.12
N ARG A 421 12.73 -22.87 -14.39
CA ARG A 421 13.57 -21.74 -13.94
C ARG A 421 14.43 -21.16 -15.07
N THR A 422 14.69 -21.94 -16.13
CA THR A 422 15.46 -21.49 -17.30
C THR A 422 14.57 -20.82 -18.36
N MET A 423 13.25 -20.91 -18.20
CA MET A 423 12.28 -20.34 -19.12
C MET A 423 11.77 -18.98 -18.64
N PRO A 424 11.48 -18.03 -19.55
CA PRO A 424 10.72 -16.83 -19.18
C PRO A 424 9.37 -17.21 -18.56
N VAL A 425 8.99 -16.56 -17.47
CA VAL A 425 7.76 -16.86 -16.71
C VAL A 425 6.52 -16.77 -17.60
N GLU A 426 6.51 -15.81 -18.52
CA GLU A 426 5.43 -15.62 -19.50
C GLU A 426 5.28 -16.82 -20.42
N ALA A 427 6.41 -17.38 -20.91
CA ALA A 427 6.40 -18.55 -21.79
C ALA A 427 5.88 -19.81 -21.06
N VAL A 428 6.24 -19.99 -19.78
CA VAL A 428 5.69 -21.06 -18.95
C VAL A 428 4.18 -20.90 -18.77
N ARG A 429 3.75 -19.71 -18.37
CA ARG A 429 2.33 -19.43 -18.09
C ARG A 429 1.46 -19.39 -19.34
N GLN A 430 2.02 -19.12 -20.52
CA GLN A 430 1.28 -19.22 -21.79
C GLN A 430 0.80 -20.62 -22.09
N LYS A 431 1.53 -21.64 -21.68
CA LYS A 431 1.16 -23.05 -21.89
C LYS A 431 0.10 -23.56 -20.90
N ILE A 432 -0.19 -22.80 -19.84
CA ILE A 432 -0.97 -23.26 -18.68
C ILE A 432 -2.29 -22.50 -18.54
N GLY A 433 -3.37 -23.22 -18.41
CA GLY A 433 -4.65 -22.72 -17.92
C GLY A 433 -4.88 -23.18 -16.49
N ILE A 434 -5.19 -22.27 -15.57
CA ILE A 434 -5.40 -22.62 -14.17
C ILE A 434 -6.72 -22.07 -13.64
N ALA A 435 -7.50 -22.95 -12.99
CA ALA A 435 -8.65 -22.58 -12.18
C ALA A 435 -8.31 -22.83 -10.71
N LEU A 436 -8.11 -21.73 -9.97
CA LEU A 436 -7.71 -21.75 -8.56
C LEU A 436 -8.88 -22.13 -7.64
N GLN A 437 -8.58 -22.67 -6.48
CA GLN A 437 -9.55 -23.07 -5.45
C GLN A 437 -10.51 -21.91 -5.09
N LYS A 438 -9.99 -20.71 -4.90
CA LYS A 438 -10.80 -19.51 -4.71
C LYS A 438 -11.15 -18.88 -6.05
N ALA A 439 -12.40 -19.03 -6.47
CA ALA A 439 -12.91 -18.42 -7.68
C ALA A 439 -12.92 -16.88 -7.57
N VAL A 440 -12.00 -16.20 -8.26
CA VAL A 440 -11.90 -14.74 -8.32
C VAL A 440 -12.37 -14.24 -9.67
N LEU A 441 -13.40 -13.37 -9.65
CA LEU A 441 -13.93 -12.69 -10.84
C LEU A 441 -13.75 -11.18 -10.67
N PHE A 442 -13.47 -10.50 -11.77
CA PHE A 442 -13.32 -9.05 -11.82
C PHE A 442 -14.66 -8.38 -12.15
N LYS A 443 -14.81 -7.14 -11.68
CA LYS A 443 -15.95 -6.32 -12.08
C LYS A 443 -15.88 -6.03 -13.58
N GLY A 444 -16.97 -6.28 -14.29
CA GLY A 444 -17.08 -6.15 -15.74
C GLY A 444 -18.18 -7.04 -16.28
N THR A 445 -18.13 -7.47 -17.54
CA THR A 445 -19.07 -8.46 -18.11
C THR A 445 -18.54 -9.89 -17.92
N ILE A 446 -19.40 -10.87 -18.14
CA ILE A 446 -18.97 -12.29 -18.19
C ILE A 446 -17.94 -12.46 -19.32
N LYS A 447 -18.20 -11.88 -20.49
CA LYS A 447 -17.29 -11.92 -21.64
C LYS A 447 -15.91 -11.37 -21.32
N GLU A 448 -15.84 -10.17 -20.69
CA GLU A 448 -14.58 -9.59 -20.27
C GLU A 448 -13.82 -10.51 -19.30
N ASN A 449 -14.51 -11.16 -18.36
CA ASN A 449 -13.89 -12.13 -17.45
C ASN A 449 -13.34 -13.36 -18.17
N LEU A 450 -13.98 -13.84 -19.22
CA LEU A 450 -13.51 -14.98 -20.02
C LEU A 450 -12.30 -14.59 -20.88
N LEU A 451 -12.33 -13.40 -21.50
CA LEU A 451 -11.23 -12.88 -22.32
C LEU A 451 -9.92 -12.66 -21.56
N TRP A 452 -9.94 -12.64 -20.21
CA TRP A 452 -8.69 -12.71 -19.43
C TRP A 452 -7.87 -13.98 -19.70
N GLY A 453 -8.50 -15.06 -20.16
CA GLY A 453 -7.81 -16.27 -20.61
C GLY A 453 -7.03 -16.05 -21.91
N ASN A 454 -7.69 -15.40 -22.87
CA ASN A 454 -7.11 -15.02 -24.17
C ASN A 454 -7.90 -13.81 -24.72
N GLU A 455 -7.26 -12.64 -24.82
CA GLU A 455 -7.88 -11.40 -25.32
C GLU A 455 -8.33 -11.51 -26.77
N ASN A 456 -7.64 -12.35 -27.57
CA ASN A 456 -7.89 -12.55 -29.00
C ASN A 456 -8.75 -13.80 -29.27
N ALA A 457 -9.42 -14.35 -28.26
CA ALA A 457 -10.26 -15.54 -28.43
C ALA A 457 -11.41 -15.27 -29.40
N THR A 458 -11.61 -16.18 -30.33
CA THR A 458 -12.74 -16.17 -31.25
C THR A 458 -14.03 -16.50 -30.53
N GLN A 459 -15.19 -16.14 -31.12
CA GLN A 459 -16.48 -16.49 -30.53
C GLN A 459 -16.64 -18.02 -30.38
N GLN A 460 -16.14 -18.78 -31.35
CA GLN A 460 -16.17 -20.25 -31.32
C GLN A 460 -15.38 -20.81 -30.12
N GLU A 461 -14.20 -20.24 -29.81
CA GLU A 461 -13.38 -20.67 -28.67
C GLU A 461 -14.05 -20.30 -27.34
N LEU A 462 -14.73 -19.17 -27.28
CA LEU A 462 -15.54 -18.78 -26.12
C LEU A 462 -16.70 -19.77 -25.90
N ASP A 463 -17.43 -20.11 -26.97
CA ASP A 463 -18.56 -20.99 -26.90
C ASP A 463 -18.13 -22.41 -26.51
N GLU A 464 -17.03 -22.94 -27.07
CA GLU A 464 -16.44 -24.23 -26.70
C GLU A 464 -16.07 -24.27 -25.21
N ALA A 465 -15.43 -23.22 -24.71
CA ALA A 465 -15.02 -23.14 -23.31
C ALA A 465 -16.22 -23.01 -22.35
N ILE A 466 -17.24 -22.27 -22.74
CA ILE A 466 -18.48 -22.09 -21.96
C ILE A 466 -19.25 -23.40 -21.89
N GLU A 467 -19.37 -24.11 -22.99
CA GLU A 467 -20.04 -25.42 -23.05
C GLU A 467 -19.27 -26.45 -22.22
N ALA A 468 -17.95 -26.57 -22.43
CA ALA A 468 -17.12 -27.51 -21.70
C ALA A 468 -17.12 -27.26 -20.18
N SER A 469 -17.15 -26.00 -19.75
CA SER A 469 -17.25 -25.65 -18.33
C SER A 469 -18.65 -25.79 -17.73
N GLN A 470 -19.64 -26.19 -18.51
CA GLN A 470 -21.06 -26.25 -18.12
C GLN A 470 -21.63 -24.89 -17.69
N ALA A 471 -21.04 -23.77 -18.21
CA ALA A 471 -21.47 -22.42 -17.86
C ALA A 471 -22.66 -21.95 -18.71
N LEU A 472 -22.90 -22.54 -19.88
CA LEU A 472 -23.95 -22.17 -20.83
C LEU A 472 -25.32 -22.08 -20.17
N GLU A 473 -25.69 -23.09 -19.40
CA GLU A 473 -27.03 -23.22 -18.77
C GLU A 473 -27.42 -22.00 -17.94
N PHE A 474 -26.49 -21.40 -17.20
CA PHE A 474 -26.82 -20.24 -16.37
C PHE A 474 -26.58 -18.91 -17.10
N ILE A 475 -25.71 -18.88 -18.11
CA ILE A 475 -25.47 -17.69 -18.94
C ILE A 475 -26.70 -17.41 -19.79
N ASP A 476 -27.31 -18.44 -20.40
CA ASP A 476 -28.52 -18.30 -21.21
C ASP A 476 -29.75 -17.85 -20.40
N LYS A 477 -29.78 -18.15 -19.10
CA LYS A 477 -30.84 -17.68 -18.20
C LYS A 477 -30.69 -16.19 -17.82
N LYS A 478 -29.59 -15.53 -18.17
CA LYS A 478 -29.37 -14.10 -17.91
C LYS A 478 -29.89 -13.27 -19.11
N GLU A 479 -30.57 -12.16 -18.81
CA GLU A 479 -31.17 -11.27 -19.82
C GLU A 479 -30.17 -10.82 -20.90
N ASN A 480 -28.92 -10.56 -20.53
CA ASN A 480 -27.88 -10.06 -21.44
C ASN A 480 -26.83 -11.13 -21.78
N GLY A 481 -27.07 -12.42 -21.49
CA GLY A 481 -26.14 -13.51 -21.80
C GLY A 481 -24.69 -13.19 -21.35
N LEU A 482 -23.74 -13.20 -22.27
CA LEU A 482 -22.32 -12.91 -22.03
C LEU A 482 -22.03 -11.46 -21.61
N GLU A 483 -22.89 -10.52 -21.99
CA GLU A 483 -22.75 -9.09 -21.62
C GLU A 483 -23.33 -8.81 -20.22
N SER A 484 -23.81 -9.82 -19.51
CA SER A 484 -24.30 -9.69 -18.14
C SER A 484 -23.20 -9.26 -17.20
N VAL A 485 -23.51 -8.28 -16.33
CA VAL A 485 -22.56 -7.67 -15.40
C VAL A 485 -22.19 -8.63 -14.27
N VAL A 486 -20.91 -8.77 -14.04
CA VAL A 486 -20.29 -9.39 -12.87
C VAL A 486 -19.87 -8.29 -11.89
N GLU A 487 -20.41 -8.32 -10.67
CA GLU A 487 -20.00 -7.41 -9.60
C GLU A 487 -18.62 -7.76 -9.05
N GLN A 488 -18.02 -6.84 -8.30
CA GLN A 488 -16.70 -7.04 -7.67
C GLN A 488 -16.64 -8.35 -6.88
N GLY A 489 -15.73 -9.26 -7.27
CA GLY A 489 -15.60 -10.59 -6.68
C GLY A 489 -16.77 -11.53 -7.00
N GLY A 490 -17.59 -11.20 -8.00
CA GLY A 490 -18.74 -12.03 -8.43
C GLY A 490 -19.84 -12.13 -7.37
N ARG A 491 -20.09 -11.09 -6.56
CA ARG A 491 -21.05 -11.14 -5.45
C ARG A 491 -22.47 -11.51 -5.88
N ASN A 492 -22.82 -11.20 -7.11
CA ASN A 492 -24.11 -11.50 -7.74
C ASN A 492 -24.18 -12.91 -8.38
N LEU A 493 -23.18 -13.77 -8.14
CA LEU A 493 -23.11 -15.13 -8.66
C LEU A 493 -22.99 -16.14 -7.52
N SER A 494 -23.59 -17.33 -7.70
CA SER A 494 -23.41 -18.44 -6.77
C SER A 494 -21.97 -19.01 -6.81
N GLY A 495 -21.56 -19.76 -5.79
CA GLY A 495 -20.24 -20.38 -5.73
C GLY A 495 -19.95 -21.27 -6.96
N GLY A 496 -20.87 -22.12 -7.33
CA GLY A 496 -20.74 -22.98 -8.52
C GLY A 496 -20.71 -22.21 -9.84
N GLN A 497 -21.46 -21.10 -9.97
CA GLN A 497 -21.39 -20.23 -11.15
C GLN A 497 -20.01 -19.56 -11.26
N LYS A 498 -19.46 -19.07 -10.15
CA LYS A 498 -18.11 -18.50 -10.13
C LYS A 498 -17.06 -19.53 -10.55
N GLN A 499 -17.14 -20.75 -10.00
CA GLN A 499 -16.21 -21.82 -10.35
C GLN A 499 -16.30 -22.18 -11.83
N ARG A 500 -17.51 -22.38 -12.38
CA ARG A 500 -17.69 -22.64 -13.81
C ARG A 500 -17.10 -21.55 -14.70
N LEU A 501 -17.26 -20.26 -14.35
CA LEU A 501 -16.66 -19.17 -15.10
C LEU A 501 -15.12 -19.13 -14.98
N THR A 502 -14.55 -19.49 -13.84
CA THR A 502 -13.08 -19.55 -13.71
C THR A 502 -12.49 -20.73 -14.49
N VAL A 503 -13.21 -21.86 -14.55
CA VAL A 503 -12.83 -22.98 -15.40
C VAL A 503 -12.97 -22.60 -16.89
N ALA A 504 -14.09 -21.97 -17.30
CA ALA A 504 -14.25 -21.46 -18.67
C ALA A 504 -13.10 -20.53 -19.06
N ARG A 505 -12.72 -19.56 -18.20
CA ARG A 505 -11.59 -18.68 -18.43
C ARG A 505 -10.27 -19.43 -18.65
N ALA A 506 -10.03 -20.49 -17.88
CA ALA A 506 -8.84 -21.33 -18.07
C ALA A 506 -8.87 -22.07 -19.41
N LEU A 507 -10.05 -22.52 -19.86
CA LEU A 507 -10.25 -23.25 -21.13
C LEU A 507 -10.18 -22.35 -22.37
N VAL A 508 -10.65 -21.09 -22.28
CA VAL A 508 -10.56 -20.09 -23.40
C VAL A 508 -9.11 -19.94 -23.90
N ARG A 509 -8.15 -20.18 -23.03
CA ARG A 509 -6.72 -20.13 -23.37
C ARG A 509 -6.26 -21.28 -24.27
N ARG A 510 -7.04 -22.36 -24.38
CA ARG A 510 -6.68 -23.62 -25.03
C ARG A 510 -5.29 -24.14 -24.57
N PRO A 511 -5.12 -24.33 -23.25
CA PRO A 511 -3.81 -24.59 -22.69
C PRO A 511 -3.30 -26.01 -23.03
N GLU A 512 -1.97 -26.15 -23.11
CA GLU A 512 -1.33 -27.47 -23.18
C GLU A 512 -1.40 -28.22 -21.83
N ILE A 513 -1.45 -27.48 -20.72
CA ILE A 513 -1.56 -27.99 -19.34
C ILE A 513 -2.73 -27.28 -18.66
N LEU A 514 -3.72 -28.05 -18.21
CA LEU A 514 -4.88 -27.54 -17.49
C LEU A 514 -4.77 -27.93 -16.01
N ILE A 515 -4.83 -26.94 -15.11
CA ILE A 515 -4.77 -27.16 -13.67
C ILE A 515 -6.10 -26.77 -13.05
N LEU A 516 -6.73 -27.71 -12.34
CA LEU A 516 -7.99 -27.56 -11.63
C LEU A 516 -7.74 -27.76 -10.12
N ASP A 517 -7.51 -26.66 -9.39
CA ASP A 517 -7.24 -26.70 -7.95
C ASP A 517 -8.53 -26.67 -7.15
N ASP A 518 -9.04 -27.84 -6.77
CA ASP A 518 -10.31 -28.03 -6.04
C ASP A 518 -11.47 -27.18 -6.58
N SER A 519 -11.37 -26.84 -7.87
CA SER A 519 -12.26 -25.88 -8.56
C SER A 519 -13.63 -26.48 -8.88
N THR A 520 -13.86 -27.75 -8.57
CA THR A 520 -15.15 -28.44 -8.76
C THR A 520 -15.87 -28.70 -7.43
N SER A 521 -15.29 -28.33 -6.29
CA SER A 521 -15.84 -28.62 -4.95
C SER A 521 -17.22 -28.02 -4.67
N ALA A 522 -17.56 -26.87 -5.28
CA ALA A 522 -18.88 -26.24 -5.17
C ALA A 522 -19.85 -26.66 -6.28
N LEU A 523 -19.47 -27.63 -7.13
CA LEU A 523 -20.36 -28.22 -8.14
C LEU A 523 -21.09 -29.42 -7.58
N ASP A 524 -22.30 -29.64 -8.06
CA ASP A 524 -23.00 -30.92 -7.85
C ASP A 524 -22.36 -32.04 -8.65
N TYR A 525 -22.60 -33.28 -8.24
CA TYR A 525 -21.98 -34.47 -8.85
C TYR A 525 -22.26 -34.61 -10.35
N ALA A 526 -23.47 -34.25 -10.81
CA ALA A 526 -23.83 -34.36 -12.21
C ALA A 526 -23.09 -33.34 -13.07
N THR A 527 -22.99 -32.09 -12.61
CA THR A 527 -22.25 -31.02 -13.29
C THR A 527 -20.75 -31.32 -13.31
N ASP A 528 -20.15 -31.81 -12.19
CA ASP A 528 -18.75 -32.23 -12.13
C ASP A 528 -18.43 -33.35 -13.11
N ALA A 529 -19.29 -34.37 -13.17
CA ALA A 529 -19.13 -35.49 -14.12
C ALA A 529 -19.21 -35.05 -15.59
N LYS A 530 -20.15 -34.15 -15.94
CA LYS A 530 -20.26 -33.56 -17.28
C LYS A 530 -19.04 -32.72 -17.64
N LEU A 531 -18.56 -31.89 -16.72
CA LEU A 531 -17.36 -31.06 -16.90
C LEU A 531 -16.13 -31.94 -17.20
N ARG A 532 -15.91 -32.99 -16.41
CA ARG A 532 -14.80 -33.93 -16.64
C ARG A 532 -14.91 -34.66 -17.99
N SER A 533 -16.10 -35.10 -18.33
CA SER A 533 -16.33 -35.71 -19.64
C SER A 533 -16.06 -34.75 -20.78
N ALA A 534 -16.49 -33.47 -20.66
CA ALA A 534 -16.24 -32.45 -21.66
C ALA A 534 -14.74 -32.16 -21.82
N ILE A 535 -14.02 -32.01 -20.70
CA ILE A 535 -12.55 -31.78 -20.74
C ILE A 535 -11.81 -32.92 -21.43
N LYS A 536 -12.21 -34.18 -21.22
CA LYS A 536 -11.60 -35.34 -21.86
C LYS A 536 -11.79 -35.35 -23.38
N HIS A 537 -12.88 -34.75 -23.89
CA HIS A 537 -13.20 -34.69 -25.30
C HIS A 537 -12.80 -33.40 -26.00
N LEU A 538 -12.02 -32.53 -25.33
CA LEU A 538 -11.49 -31.31 -25.95
C LEU A 538 -10.56 -31.65 -27.12
N SER A 539 -10.73 -30.95 -28.22
CA SER A 539 -10.01 -31.21 -29.49
C SER A 539 -8.49 -31.11 -29.38
N TYR A 540 -7.97 -30.35 -28.40
CA TYR A 540 -6.54 -30.10 -28.18
C TYR A 540 -5.90 -30.96 -27.08
N HIS A 541 -6.63 -31.92 -26.50
CA HIS A 541 -6.16 -32.92 -25.53
C HIS A 541 -5.15 -32.40 -24.49
N PRO A 542 -5.51 -31.50 -23.60
CA PRO A 542 -4.59 -30.94 -22.60
C PRO A 542 -4.14 -32.02 -21.60
N THR A 543 -2.94 -31.88 -21.07
CA THR A 543 -2.53 -32.62 -19.86
C THR A 543 -3.23 -31.99 -18.66
N VAL A 544 -4.01 -32.76 -17.91
CA VAL A 544 -4.89 -32.24 -16.85
C VAL A 544 -4.36 -32.60 -15.46
N PHE A 545 -4.17 -31.60 -14.61
CA PHE A 545 -3.92 -31.78 -13.17
C PHE A 545 -5.20 -31.44 -12.41
N MET A 546 -5.80 -32.45 -11.78
CA MET A 546 -7.05 -32.30 -11.05
C MET A 546 -6.83 -32.55 -9.56
N VAL A 547 -6.84 -31.47 -8.78
CA VAL A 547 -6.83 -31.57 -7.32
C VAL A 547 -8.24 -31.72 -6.81
N SER A 548 -8.50 -32.72 -5.99
CA SER A 548 -9.80 -32.92 -5.35
C SER A 548 -9.64 -33.59 -4.00
N GLN A 549 -10.57 -33.29 -3.09
CA GLN A 549 -10.75 -34.03 -1.85
C GLN A 549 -11.71 -35.22 -2.02
N ARG A 550 -12.40 -35.31 -3.18
CA ARG A 550 -13.36 -36.37 -3.47
C ARG A 550 -12.73 -37.43 -4.37
N THR A 551 -12.72 -38.68 -3.90
CA THR A 551 -12.24 -39.81 -4.71
C THR A 551 -13.07 -40.01 -5.99
N SER A 552 -14.37 -39.68 -5.96
CA SER A 552 -15.24 -39.73 -7.13
C SER A 552 -14.81 -38.83 -8.28
N SER A 553 -14.19 -37.68 -7.97
CA SER A 553 -13.75 -36.71 -8.98
C SER A 553 -12.49 -37.16 -9.73
N ILE A 554 -11.62 -37.92 -9.09
CA ILE A 554 -10.33 -38.36 -9.64
C ILE A 554 -10.26 -39.84 -10.01
N ARG A 555 -11.34 -40.60 -9.74
CA ARG A 555 -11.39 -42.07 -9.96
C ARG A 555 -11.00 -42.50 -11.37
N HIS A 556 -11.28 -41.69 -12.35
CA HIS A 556 -11.02 -41.97 -13.77
C HIS A 556 -9.76 -41.27 -14.31
N ALA A 557 -8.91 -40.74 -13.41
CA ALA A 557 -7.60 -40.22 -13.80
C ALA A 557 -6.70 -41.37 -14.24
N ASP A 558 -5.82 -41.08 -15.19
CA ASP A 558 -4.85 -42.06 -15.70
C ASP A 558 -3.82 -42.42 -14.64
N LYS A 559 -3.51 -41.43 -13.76
CA LYS A 559 -2.61 -41.58 -12.63
C LYS A 559 -3.12 -40.73 -11.47
N ILE A 560 -3.08 -41.28 -10.25
CA ILE A 560 -3.47 -40.58 -9.02
C ILE A 560 -2.24 -40.49 -8.12
N LEU A 561 -1.94 -39.28 -7.65
CA LEU A 561 -0.93 -38.96 -6.64
C LEU A 561 -1.64 -38.80 -5.29
N VAL A 562 -1.24 -39.61 -4.31
CA VAL A 562 -1.74 -39.51 -2.94
C VAL A 562 -0.71 -38.78 -2.11
N LEU A 563 -1.08 -37.60 -1.59
CA LEU A 563 -0.22 -36.80 -0.73
C LEU A 563 -0.64 -36.93 0.73
N ASP A 564 0.35 -37.14 1.58
CA ASP A 564 0.21 -37.07 3.02
C ASP A 564 1.42 -36.36 3.60
N ASP A 565 1.18 -35.36 4.46
CA ASP A 565 2.18 -34.54 5.14
C ASP A 565 3.36 -34.07 4.22
N GLY A 566 3.00 -33.55 3.04
CA GLY A 566 3.97 -33.04 2.07
C GLY A 566 4.70 -34.09 1.22
N GLN A 567 4.46 -35.38 1.44
CA GLN A 567 5.09 -36.48 0.71
C GLN A 567 4.09 -37.22 -0.18
N VAL A 568 4.58 -37.82 -1.25
CA VAL A 568 3.78 -38.70 -2.11
C VAL A 568 3.86 -40.12 -1.55
N VAL A 569 2.77 -40.57 -0.94
CA VAL A 569 2.68 -41.90 -0.30
C VAL A 569 2.10 -42.98 -1.21
N GLY A 570 1.59 -42.61 -2.38
CA GLY A 570 1.09 -43.56 -3.37
C GLY A 570 0.95 -42.92 -4.76
N ILE A 571 1.29 -43.69 -5.79
CA ILE A 571 1.11 -43.35 -7.21
C ILE A 571 0.53 -44.56 -7.93
N GLY A 572 -0.55 -44.39 -8.66
CA GLY A 572 -1.16 -45.46 -9.45
C GLY A 572 -2.57 -45.14 -9.90
N THR A 573 -3.25 -46.12 -10.46
CA THR A 573 -4.67 -46.03 -10.79
C THR A 573 -5.55 -46.20 -9.55
N HIS A 574 -6.84 -45.88 -9.66
CA HIS A 574 -7.80 -46.04 -8.58
C HIS A 574 -7.79 -47.48 -7.99
N ASP A 575 -7.81 -48.49 -8.86
CA ASP A 575 -7.88 -49.90 -8.46
C ASP A 575 -6.56 -50.41 -7.82
N GLU A 576 -5.43 -49.88 -8.25
CA GLU A 576 -4.11 -50.18 -7.65
C GLU A 576 -3.98 -49.58 -6.28
N LEU A 577 -4.35 -48.29 -6.13
CA LEU A 577 -4.27 -47.59 -4.86
C LEU A 577 -5.22 -48.12 -3.80
N LEU A 578 -6.39 -48.60 -4.21
CA LEU A 578 -7.34 -49.32 -3.32
C LEU A 578 -6.74 -50.62 -2.74
N LYS A 579 -5.75 -51.20 -3.41
CA LYS A 579 -5.10 -52.42 -2.93
C LYS A 579 -3.84 -52.14 -2.12
N ASN A 580 -3.08 -51.08 -2.51
CA ASN A 580 -1.69 -50.93 -2.11
C ASN A 580 -1.41 -49.66 -1.26
N CYS A 581 -2.39 -48.74 -1.11
CA CYS A 581 -2.16 -47.45 -0.40
C CYS A 581 -3.19 -47.28 0.74
N GLU A 582 -2.73 -47.43 2.00
CA GLU A 582 -3.60 -47.31 3.18
C GLU A 582 -4.27 -45.91 3.27
N VAL A 583 -3.52 -44.84 3.02
CA VAL A 583 -4.03 -43.47 3.05
C VAL A 583 -5.14 -43.27 2.02
N TYR A 584 -4.98 -43.81 0.80
CA TYR A 584 -6.02 -43.74 -0.22
C TYR A 584 -7.29 -44.54 0.16
N GLN A 585 -7.10 -45.74 0.74
CA GLN A 585 -8.19 -46.54 1.25
C GLN A 585 -8.98 -45.82 2.35
N GLU A 586 -8.27 -45.20 3.30
CA GLU A 586 -8.89 -44.44 4.39
C GLU A 586 -9.73 -43.28 3.83
N ILE A 587 -9.15 -42.46 2.94
CA ILE A 587 -9.87 -41.37 2.27
C ILE A 587 -11.09 -41.89 1.52
N HIS A 588 -10.95 -42.97 0.77
CA HIS A 588 -12.04 -43.56 -0.01
C HIS A 588 -13.17 -44.07 0.88
N TYR A 589 -12.87 -44.93 1.84
CA TYR A 589 -13.89 -45.52 2.71
C TYR A 589 -14.54 -44.50 3.65
N SER A 590 -13.84 -43.46 4.04
CA SER A 590 -14.44 -42.37 4.82
C SER A 590 -15.58 -41.66 4.06
N GLN A 591 -15.54 -41.64 2.72
CA GLN A 591 -16.55 -41.03 1.88
C GLN A 591 -17.73 -41.97 1.57
N TYR A 592 -17.48 -43.26 1.38
CA TYR A 592 -18.50 -44.24 0.97
C TYR A 592 -19.21 -44.95 2.13
N GLN A 593 -18.58 -45.15 3.28
CA GLN A 593 -19.26 -45.71 4.47
C GLN A 593 -20.39 -44.82 5.03
N LYS A 594 -20.38 -43.52 4.71
CA LYS A 594 -21.50 -42.63 5.05
C LYS A 594 -22.73 -42.81 4.15
N GLU A 595 -22.59 -43.36 2.95
CA GLU A 595 -23.72 -43.59 2.03
C GLU A 595 -24.46 -44.88 2.37
N GLU A 596 -23.76 -45.94 2.75
CA GLU A 596 -24.42 -47.19 3.19
C GLU A 596 -25.20 -47.08 4.51
N LYS A 597 -24.85 -46.08 5.39
CA LYS A 597 -25.63 -45.78 6.60
C LYS A 597 -26.81 -44.83 6.36
N ARG A 598 -26.98 -44.28 5.15
CA ARG A 598 -28.09 -43.40 4.78
C ARG A 598 -29.06 -44.05 3.78
N ALA A 599 -28.76 -45.22 3.21
CA ALA A 599 -29.63 -46.07 2.44
C ALA A 599 -30.28 -47.15 3.33
#